data_5994b7d5af9ba319434195504f232514
#
_entry.id   5994b7d5af9ba319434195504f232514
#
_cell.length_a   1.000
_cell.length_b   1.000
_cell.length_c   1.000
_cell.angle_alpha   90.00
_cell.angle_beta   90.00
_cell.angle_gamma   90.00
#
_symmetry.space_group_name_H-M   'P 1'
#
loop_
_entity.id
_entity.type
_entity.pdbx_description
1 polymer ?
#
loop_
_entity_poly.entity_id
_entity_poly.type
_entity_poly.pdbx_seq_one_letter_code
_entity_poly.pdbx_strand_id
1 'polypeptide(L)'
;MLSVAYGVVYDYIFDRFAPYQRLQEEVRTLVEASVPAAVDRREVRVLDIACGPGNFTCLLAEGGFTVTGLETYGTLVEVAKEKRRAKHLSNVAFRHADLARGNTFREGAFDQVVNIHSLYVHPAPDALLREAYRVLRPGGHAVFVNHTRQIGQWSTFREIQKRQGLAAALRCLLWVLPNSIFEAARMPIGPHYWDEDAFAAHLRDAGFTVLELRRTFLNGASLLVWARKNRGA
;
A
#
# COMPACT_ATOMS: atom_id res chain seq x y z
N MET A 1 -20.90 -9.90 -3.24
CA MET A 1 -21.35 -8.76 -4.07
C MET A 1 -20.76 -7.41 -3.63
N LEU A 2 -20.83 -7.02 -2.36
CA LEU A 2 -20.26 -5.74 -1.85
C LEU A 2 -18.77 -5.56 -2.18
N SER A 3 -17.94 -6.59 -2.03
CA SER A 3 -16.49 -6.53 -2.28
C SER A 3 -16.11 -6.38 -3.75
N VAL A 4 -16.88 -6.94 -4.68
CA VAL A 4 -16.66 -6.78 -6.13
C VAL A 4 -17.07 -5.38 -6.57
N ALA A 5 -18.24 -4.89 -6.11
CA ALA A 5 -18.68 -3.52 -6.39
C ALA A 5 -17.71 -2.50 -5.79
N TYR A 6 -17.17 -2.77 -4.59
CA TYR A 6 -16.13 -1.97 -3.97
C TYR A 6 -14.85 -1.96 -4.81
N GLY A 7 -14.38 -3.10 -5.30
CA GLY A 7 -13.19 -3.20 -6.14
C GLY A 7 -13.31 -2.41 -7.45
N VAL A 8 -14.46 -2.50 -8.13
CA VAL A 8 -14.71 -1.78 -9.40
C VAL A 8 -14.84 -0.27 -9.17
N VAL A 9 -15.56 0.15 -8.11
CA VAL A 9 -15.69 1.57 -7.74
C VAL A 9 -14.34 2.11 -7.28
N TYR A 10 -13.58 1.31 -6.55
CA TYR A 10 -12.23 1.62 -6.10
C TYR A 10 -11.31 1.91 -7.29
N ASP A 11 -11.28 1.04 -8.30
CA ASP A 11 -10.46 1.23 -9.50
C ASP A 11 -10.83 2.50 -10.28
N TYR A 12 -12.12 2.71 -10.52
CA TYR A 12 -12.59 3.89 -11.25
C TYR A 12 -12.21 5.20 -10.57
N ILE A 13 -12.26 5.23 -9.24
CA ILE A 13 -11.92 6.41 -8.43
C ILE A 13 -10.40 6.59 -8.38
N PHE A 14 -9.65 5.53 -8.16
CA PHE A 14 -8.20 5.61 -7.95
C PHE A 14 -7.42 5.95 -9.21
N ASP A 15 -7.85 5.47 -10.37
CA ASP A 15 -7.21 5.84 -11.65
C ASP A 15 -7.39 7.32 -12.00
N ARG A 16 -8.36 8.01 -11.41
CA ARG A 16 -8.71 9.42 -11.71
C ARG A 16 -8.56 10.37 -10.54
N PHE A 17 -8.17 9.88 -9.37
CA PHE A 17 -8.04 10.67 -8.15
C PHE A 17 -6.60 11.14 -7.96
N ALA A 18 -6.35 12.42 -8.24
CA ALA A 18 -5.00 13.01 -8.22
C ALA A 18 -4.19 12.78 -6.92
N PRO A 19 -4.78 12.82 -5.70
CA PRO A 19 -4.03 12.47 -4.49
C PRO A 19 -3.53 11.03 -4.49
N TYR A 20 -4.28 10.09 -5.06
CA TYR A 20 -3.87 8.69 -5.15
C TYR A 20 -2.79 8.48 -6.22
N GLN A 21 -2.92 9.14 -7.37
CA GLN A 21 -1.88 9.12 -8.40
C GLN A 21 -0.54 9.66 -7.87
N ARG A 22 -0.58 10.73 -7.05
CA ARG A 22 0.62 11.23 -6.37
C ARG A 22 1.19 10.19 -5.41
N LEU A 23 0.35 9.54 -4.61
CA LEU A 23 0.80 8.47 -3.71
C LEU A 23 1.44 7.31 -4.49
N GLN A 24 0.85 6.91 -5.61
CA GLN A 24 1.43 5.89 -6.49
C GLN A 24 2.82 6.29 -6.98
N GLU A 25 2.99 7.54 -7.41
CA GLU A 25 4.27 8.07 -7.84
C GLU A 25 5.31 8.13 -6.72
N GLU A 26 4.90 8.55 -5.51
CA GLU A 26 5.77 8.57 -4.33
C GLU A 26 6.27 7.17 -3.97
N VAL A 27 5.38 6.17 -3.92
CA VAL A 27 5.74 4.78 -3.62
C VAL A 27 6.63 4.21 -4.71
N ARG A 28 6.29 4.43 -5.99
CA ARG A 28 7.10 3.99 -7.14
C ARG A 28 8.51 4.56 -7.06
N THR A 29 8.64 5.85 -6.82
CA THR A 29 9.93 6.55 -6.72
C THR A 29 10.82 5.93 -5.63
N LEU A 30 10.28 5.63 -4.45
CA LEU A 30 11.04 5.01 -3.36
C LEU A 30 11.45 3.56 -3.68
N VAL A 31 10.55 2.80 -4.30
CA VAL A 31 10.85 1.43 -4.76
C VAL A 31 11.97 1.45 -5.81
N GLU A 32 11.90 2.35 -6.79
CA GLU A 32 12.93 2.51 -7.82
C GLU A 32 14.26 3.01 -7.26
N ALA A 33 14.25 4.00 -6.36
CA ALA A 33 15.44 4.53 -5.71
C ALA A 33 16.20 3.48 -4.86
N SER A 34 15.50 2.43 -4.44
CA SER A 34 16.08 1.33 -3.67
C SER A 34 16.83 0.30 -4.53
N VAL A 35 16.80 0.44 -5.87
CA VAL A 35 17.43 -0.49 -6.80
C VAL A 35 18.74 0.10 -7.31
N PRO A 36 19.88 -0.59 -7.14
CA PRO A 36 21.13 -0.14 -7.74
C PRO A 36 21.03 -0.06 -9.27
N ALA A 37 21.63 0.95 -9.88
CA ALA A 37 21.54 1.20 -11.32
C ALA A 37 22.00 0.02 -12.21
N ALA A 38 22.86 -0.85 -11.69
CA ALA A 38 23.37 -2.02 -12.40
C ALA A 38 22.46 -3.26 -12.32
N VAL A 39 21.36 -3.21 -11.54
CA VAL A 39 20.44 -4.34 -11.33
C VAL A 39 19.25 -4.24 -12.28
N ASP A 40 18.98 -5.31 -13.03
CA ASP A 40 17.75 -5.39 -13.83
C ASP A 40 16.54 -5.45 -12.88
N ARG A 41 15.57 -4.56 -13.08
CA ARG A 41 14.35 -4.52 -12.30
C ARG A 41 13.57 -5.84 -12.32
N ARG A 42 13.70 -6.63 -13.38
CA ARG A 42 13.05 -7.95 -13.50
C ARG A 42 13.58 -8.96 -12.48
N GLU A 43 14.79 -8.78 -12.00
CA GLU A 43 15.41 -9.60 -10.96
C GLU A 43 14.97 -9.19 -9.56
N VAL A 44 14.42 -7.97 -9.39
CA VAL A 44 13.96 -7.44 -8.11
C VAL A 44 12.57 -7.97 -7.79
N ARG A 45 12.49 -8.73 -6.71
CA ARG A 45 11.24 -9.34 -6.21
C ARG A 45 10.59 -8.41 -5.20
N VAL A 46 9.38 -7.96 -5.49
CA VAL A 46 8.59 -7.09 -4.62
C VAL A 46 7.40 -7.87 -4.06
N LEU A 47 7.18 -7.77 -2.76
CA LEU A 47 5.97 -8.26 -2.10
C LEU A 47 5.04 -7.08 -1.82
N ASP A 48 3.82 -7.12 -2.35
CA ASP A 48 2.75 -6.17 -2.04
C ASP A 48 1.77 -6.83 -1.07
N ILE A 49 1.79 -6.37 0.19
CA ILE A 49 1.01 -6.96 1.29
C ILE A 49 -0.34 -6.25 1.38
N ALA A 50 -1.42 -7.03 1.40
CA ALA A 50 -2.79 -6.56 1.36
C ALA A 50 -3.02 -5.70 0.10
N CYS A 51 -2.70 -6.28 -1.05
CA CYS A 51 -2.65 -5.59 -2.33
C CYS A 51 -4.03 -5.15 -2.87
N GLY A 52 -5.11 -5.56 -2.22
CA GLY A 52 -6.47 -5.25 -2.65
C GLY A 52 -6.73 -5.68 -4.10
N PRO A 53 -7.32 -4.81 -4.94
CA PRO A 53 -7.56 -5.09 -6.35
C PRO A 53 -6.29 -5.00 -7.23
N GLY A 54 -5.10 -4.94 -6.62
CA GLY A 54 -3.80 -5.03 -7.31
C GLY A 54 -3.30 -3.74 -7.97
N ASN A 55 -3.74 -2.57 -7.53
CA ASN A 55 -3.36 -1.29 -8.15
C ASN A 55 -1.86 -1.04 -8.07
N PHE A 56 -1.28 -1.10 -6.86
CA PHE A 56 0.17 -0.94 -6.68
C PHE A 56 0.95 -2.12 -7.25
N THR A 57 0.44 -3.34 -7.10
CA THR A 57 1.05 -4.55 -7.67
C THR A 57 1.25 -4.41 -9.18
N CYS A 58 0.20 -4.01 -9.91
CA CYS A 58 0.27 -3.83 -11.37
C CYS A 58 1.15 -2.64 -11.75
N LEU A 59 1.06 -1.52 -11.01
CA LEU A 59 1.91 -0.34 -11.24
C LEU A 59 3.41 -0.68 -11.16
N LEU A 60 3.82 -1.43 -10.13
CA LEU A 60 5.21 -1.83 -9.95
C LEU A 60 5.64 -2.84 -11.02
N ALA A 61 4.76 -3.74 -11.43
CA ALA A 61 5.03 -4.68 -12.51
C ALA A 61 5.18 -3.99 -13.88
N GLU A 62 4.38 -2.97 -14.17
CA GLU A 62 4.56 -2.10 -15.33
C GLU A 62 5.90 -1.36 -15.31
N GLY A 63 6.41 -1.05 -14.10
CA GLY A 63 7.76 -0.52 -13.87
C GLY A 63 8.89 -1.55 -14.07
N GLY A 64 8.57 -2.80 -14.42
CA GLY A 64 9.52 -3.87 -14.73
C GLY A 64 9.85 -4.80 -13.56
N PHE A 65 9.29 -4.60 -12.36
CA PHE A 65 9.55 -5.44 -11.19
C PHE A 65 8.84 -6.80 -11.28
N THR A 66 9.38 -7.83 -10.63
CA THR A 66 8.68 -9.11 -10.41
C THR A 66 7.89 -9.01 -9.11
N VAL A 67 6.55 -8.96 -9.19
CA VAL A 67 5.69 -8.61 -8.05
C VAL A 67 4.82 -9.77 -7.60
N THR A 68 4.76 -10.00 -6.29
CA THR A 68 3.79 -10.90 -5.66
C THR A 68 2.83 -10.07 -4.82
N GLY A 69 1.54 -10.09 -5.15
CA GLY A 69 0.48 -9.47 -4.34
C GLY A 69 -0.17 -10.50 -3.42
N LEU A 70 -0.29 -10.17 -2.14
CA LEU A 70 -1.06 -10.93 -1.15
C LEU A 70 -2.32 -10.19 -0.78
N GLU A 71 -3.45 -10.90 -0.72
CA GLU A 71 -4.72 -10.34 -0.29
C GLU A 71 -5.54 -11.38 0.47
N THR A 72 -6.22 -10.96 1.53
CA THR A 72 -7.04 -11.83 2.39
C THR A 72 -8.47 -12.03 1.89
N TYR A 73 -8.94 -11.18 0.97
CA TYR A 73 -10.25 -11.29 0.36
C TYR A 73 -10.15 -11.94 -1.03
N GLY A 74 -10.58 -13.19 -1.15
CA GLY A 74 -10.51 -13.94 -2.41
C GLY A 74 -11.17 -13.22 -3.60
N THR A 75 -12.26 -12.47 -3.36
CA THR A 75 -12.92 -11.67 -4.39
C THR A 75 -12.04 -10.54 -4.94
N LEU A 76 -11.22 -9.89 -4.10
CA LEU A 76 -10.26 -8.87 -4.55
C LEU A 76 -9.08 -9.51 -5.31
N VAL A 77 -8.66 -10.71 -4.91
CA VAL A 77 -7.65 -11.48 -5.64
C VAL A 77 -8.12 -11.77 -7.08
N GLU A 78 -9.39 -12.12 -7.28
CA GLU A 78 -9.90 -12.36 -8.63
C GLU A 78 -9.96 -11.07 -9.45
N VAL A 79 -10.39 -9.94 -8.87
CA VAL A 79 -10.33 -8.61 -9.52
C VAL A 79 -8.88 -8.28 -9.93
N ALA A 80 -7.91 -8.51 -9.04
CA ALA A 80 -6.51 -8.27 -9.32
C ALA A 80 -5.96 -9.16 -10.46
N LYS A 81 -6.37 -10.43 -10.50
CA LYS A 81 -6.02 -11.35 -11.59
C LYS A 81 -6.61 -10.91 -12.94
N GLU A 82 -7.86 -10.42 -12.97
CA GLU A 82 -8.47 -9.86 -14.18
C GLU A 82 -7.70 -8.62 -14.65
N LYS A 83 -7.36 -7.72 -13.75
CA LYS A 83 -6.54 -6.53 -14.05
C LYS A 83 -5.19 -6.94 -14.66
N ARG A 84 -4.50 -7.94 -14.07
CA ARG A 84 -3.25 -8.48 -14.62
C ARG A 84 -3.44 -8.98 -16.06
N ARG A 85 -4.53 -9.72 -16.34
CA ARG A 85 -4.83 -10.22 -17.67
C ARG A 85 -5.09 -9.07 -18.66
N ALA A 86 -5.93 -8.10 -18.26
CA ALA A 86 -6.25 -6.93 -19.08
C ALA A 86 -5.02 -6.09 -19.43
N LYS A 87 -4.03 -6.03 -18.53
CA LYS A 87 -2.76 -5.32 -18.73
C LYS A 87 -1.65 -6.20 -19.33
N HIS A 88 -1.92 -7.46 -19.66
CA HIS A 88 -0.96 -8.42 -20.23
C HIS A 88 0.33 -8.57 -19.41
N LEU A 89 0.23 -8.47 -18.06
CA LEU A 89 1.40 -8.55 -17.17
C LEU A 89 1.76 -10.02 -16.89
N SER A 90 2.98 -10.43 -17.25
CA SER A 90 3.52 -11.78 -17.01
C SER A 90 4.37 -11.88 -15.73
N ASN A 91 4.83 -10.74 -15.20
CA ASN A 91 5.72 -10.60 -14.05
C ASN A 91 4.97 -10.37 -12.73
N VAL A 92 3.69 -10.78 -12.65
CA VAL A 92 2.84 -10.65 -11.46
C VAL A 92 2.23 -11.99 -11.06
N ALA A 93 2.28 -12.27 -9.74
CA ALA A 93 1.51 -13.34 -9.12
C ALA A 93 0.60 -12.77 -8.01
N PHE A 94 -0.65 -13.25 -7.94
CA PHE A 94 -1.56 -12.92 -6.83
C PHE A 94 -1.87 -14.17 -6.02
N ARG A 95 -1.83 -14.06 -4.68
CA ARG A 95 -2.11 -15.13 -3.74
C ARG A 95 -3.17 -14.70 -2.72
N HIS A 96 -4.12 -15.57 -2.47
CA HIS A 96 -5.11 -15.42 -1.40
C HIS A 96 -4.46 -15.90 -0.10
N ALA A 97 -3.94 -14.99 0.72
CA ALA A 97 -3.26 -15.32 1.98
C ALA A 97 -3.17 -14.09 2.90
N ASP A 98 -3.03 -14.36 4.20
CA ASP A 98 -2.65 -13.39 5.22
C ASP A 98 -1.19 -13.64 5.61
N LEU A 99 -0.32 -12.64 5.41
CA LEU A 99 1.10 -12.77 5.73
C LEU A 99 1.33 -13.06 7.23
N ALA A 100 0.50 -12.49 8.11
CA ALA A 100 0.64 -12.62 9.56
C ALA A 100 0.13 -13.98 10.11
N ARG A 101 -0.65 -14.73 9.33
CA ARG A 101 -1.33 -15.96 9.78
C ARG A 101 -0.77 -17.25 9.21
N GLY A 102 0.47 -17.22 8.81
CA GLY A 102 1.13 -18.40 8.24
C GLY A 102 1.23 -18.29 6.72
N ASN A 103 2.44 -18.10 6.30
CA ASN A 103 2.82 -18.05 4.90
C ASN A 103 3.97 -19.04 4.66
N THR A 104 4.14 -19.45 3.41
CA THR A 104 5.18 -20.38 2.98
C THR A 104 6.43 -19.68 2.45
N PHE A 105 6.51 -18.36 2.58
CA PHE A 105 7.68 -17.63 2.12
C PHE A 105 8.89 -17.87 3.02
N ARG A 106 10.02 -18.14 2.40
CA ARG A 106 11.30 -18.25 3.10
C ARG A 106 11.73 -16.88 3.63
N GLU A 107 12.55 -16.88 4.65
CA GLU A 107 13.27 -15.67 5.07
C GLU A 107 14.08 -15.12 3.91
N GLY A 108 14.07 -13.78 3.76
CA GLY A 108 14.80 -13.10 2.70
C GLY A 108 14.28 -13.39 1.27
N ALA A 109 13.03 -13.84 1.13
CA ALA A 109 12.46 -14.18 -0.18
C ALA A 109 12.28 -12.99 -1.11
N PHE A 110 12.20 -11.77 -0.57
CA PHE A 110 11.92 -10.55 -1.32
C PHE A 110 13.00 -9.50 -1.14
N ASP A 111 13.25 -8.74 -2.19
CA ASP A 111 14.19 -7.62 -2.20
C ASP A 111 13.55 -6.36 -1.66
N GLN A 112 12.23 -6.23 -1.87
CA GLN A 112 11.43 -5.11 -1.39
C GLN A 112 10.05 -5.56 -0.91
N VAL A 113 9.48 -4.79 0.02
CA VAL A 113 8.12 -4.97 0.54
C VAL A 113 7.38 -3.66 0.45
N VAL A 114 6.12 -3.69 0.01
CA VAL A 114 5.21 -2.55 0.08
C VAL A 114 3.93 -2.95 0.83
N ASN A 115 3.37 -2.01 1.59
CA ASN A 115 2.09 -2.17 2.27
C ASN A 115 1.39 -0.82 2.34
N ILE A 116 0.25 -0.71 1.68
CA ILE A 116 -0.45 0.56 1.50
C ILE A 116 -1.84 0.49 2.09
N HIS A 117 -2.10 1.33 3.09
CA HIS A 117 -3.41 1.52 3.73
C HIS A 117 -4.06 0.23 4.25
N SER A 118 -3.30 -0.64 4.91
CA SER A 118 -3.84 -1.88 5.49
C SER A 118 -3.54 -2.08 6.97
N LEU A 119 -2.41 -1.57 7.49
CA LEU A 119 -2.01 -1.76 8.89
C LEU A 119 -3.05 -1.23 9.87
N TYR A 120 -3.67 -0.08 9.56
CA TYR A 120 -4.65 0.55 10.46
C TYR A 120 -5.89 -0.32 10.75
N VAL A 121 -6.17 -1.28 9.90
CA VAL A 121 -7.34 -2.19 10.01
C VAL A 121 -6.93 -3.64 10.22
N HIS A 122 -5.64 -3.96 10.18
CA HIS A 122 -5.17 -5.32 10.36
C HIS A 122 -5.35 -5.75 11.83
N PRO A 123 -5.90 -6.95 12.13
CA PRO A 123 -6.13 -7.38 13.49
C PRO A 123 -4.83 -7.61 14.31
N ALA A 124 -3.70 -7.83 13.64
CA ALA A 124 -2.40 -8.06 14.24
C ALA A 124 -1.28 -7.32 13.47
N PRO A 125 -1.25 -5.97 13.48
CA PRO A 125 -0.31 -5.20 12.65
C PRO A 125 1.15 -5.46 13.01
N ASP A 126 1.49 -5.66 14.29
CA ASP A 126 2.86 -5.97 14.70
C ASP A 126 3.33 -7.33 14.20
N ALA A 127 2.45 -8.31 14.16
CA ALA A 127 2.76 -9.62 13.57
C ALA A 127 3.01 -9.47 12.06
N LEU A 128 2.20 -8.66 11.37
CA LEU A 128 2.39 -8.34 9.96
C LEU A 128 3.74 -7.67 9.70
N LEU A 129 4.12 -6.69 10.52
CA LEU A 129 5.41 -6.00 10.41
C LEU A 129 6.59 -6.94 10.65
N ARG A 130 6.53 -7.83 11.66
CA ARG A 130 7.57 -8.84 11.92
C ARG A 130 7.71 -9.82 10.75
N GLU A 131 6.60 -10.27 10.17
CA GLU A 131 6.64 -11.16 9.00
C GLU A 131 7.14 -10.43 7.75
N ALA A 132 6.76 -9.17 7.54
CA ALA A 132 7.31 -8.33 6.47
C ALA A 132 8.84 -8.19 6.61
N TYR A 133 9.33 -7.99 7.83
CA TYR A 133 10.77 -7.97 8.11
C TYR A 133 11.44 -9.32 7.85
N ARG A 134 10.82 -10.43 8.26
CA ARG A 134 11.36 -11.78 8.06
C ARG A 134 11.54 -12.09 6.58
N VAL A 135 10.51 -11.85 5.78
CA VAL A 135 10.53 -12.18 4.34
C VAL A 135 11.40 -11.23 3.51
N LEU A 136 11.74 -10.06 4.04
CA LEU A 136 12.63 -9.11 3.40
C LEU A 136 14.09 -9.57 3.55
N ARG A 137 14.88 -9.54 2.46
CA ARG A 137 16.30 -9.89 2.52
C ARG A 137 17.11 -8.88 3.35
N PRO A 138 18.26 -9.27 3.90
CA PRO A 138 19.20 -8.31 4.49
C PRO A 138 19.59 -7.21 3.48
N GLY A 139 19.51 -5.96 3.91
CA GLY A 139 19.72 -4.78 3.05
C GLY A 139 18.54 -4.45 2.14
N GLY A 140 17.45 -5.20 2.19
CA GLY A 140 16.22 -4.91 1.45
C GLY A 140 15.46 -3.73 2.02
N HIS A 141 14.57 -3.13 1.23
CA HIS A 141 13.81 -1.94 1.59
C HIS A 141 12.32 -2.22 1.68
N ALA A 142 11.62 -1.44 2.50
CA ALA A 142 10.18 -1.51 2.63
C ALA A 142 9.55 -0.11 2.57
N VAL A 143 8.38 -0.02 1.95
CA VAL A 143 7.55 1.19 1.93
C VAL A 143 6.22 0.86 2.60
N PHE A 144 5.92 1.56 3.67
CA PHE A 144 4.66 1.44 4.40
C PHE A 144 3.90 2.75 4.32
N VAL A 145 2.60 2.66 4.02
CA VAL A 145 1.69 3.82 4.11
C VAL A 145 0.53 3.46 5.00
N ASN A 146 0.33 4.22 6.07
CA ASN A 146 -0.74 3.99 7.02
C ASN A 146 -1.59 5.25 7.24
N HIS A 147 -2.89 5.08 7.42
CA HIS A 147 -3.77 6.20 7.76
C HIS A 147 -3.51 6.71 9.18
N THR A 148 -3.62 8.03 9.34
CA THR A 148 -3.66 8.69 10.65
C THR A 148 -5.12 8.99 11.04
N ARG A 149 -5.35 9.41 12.29
CA ARG A 149 -6.67 9.90 12.71
C ARG A 149 -7.07 11.23 12.05
N GLN A 150 -6.12 11.94 11.48
CA GLN A 150 -6.36 13.26 10.86
C GLN A 150 -6.87 13.07 9.43
N ILE A 151 -8.18 13.08 9.28
CA ILE A 151 -8.80 13.09 7.96
C ILE A 151 -8.87 14.54 7.48
N GLY A 152 -7.92 14.96 6.67
CA GLY A 152 -7.88 16.29 6.06
C GLY A 152 -8.90 16.48 4.92
N GLN A 153 -10.16 16.05 5.11
CA GLN A 153 -11.18 16.07 4.04
C GLN A 153 -11.44 17.49 3.52
N TRP A 154 -11.63 18.45 4.41
CA TRP A 154 -11.90 19.85 4.01
C TRP A 154 -10.68 20.55 3.42
N SER A 155 -9.49 20.30 3.96
CA SER A 155 -8.27 20.86 3.39
C SER A 155 -7.98 20.28 2.01
N THR A 156 -8.22 18.99 1.81
CA THR A 156 -8.12 18.31 0.50
C THR A 156 -9.13 18.84 -0.49
N PHE A 157 -10.40 18.99 -0.06
CA PHE A 157 -11.43 19.57 -0.92
C PHE A 157 -11.03 20.98 -1.40
N ARG A 158 -10.58 21.84 -0.49
CA ARG A 158 -10.13 23.20 -0.83
C ARG A 158 -8.90 23.21 -1.75
N GLU A 159 -7.96 22.29 -1.55
CA GLU A 159 -6.80 22.17 -2.42
C GLU A 159 -7.18 21.74 -3.84
N ILE A 160 -8.01 20.71 -3.96
CA ILE A 160 -8.51 20.25 -5.26
C ILE A 160 -9.31 21.37 -5.94
N GLN A 161 -10.16 22.07 -5.19
CA GLN A 161 -10.92 23.21 -5.71
C GLN A 161 -10.00 24.32 -6.26
N LYS A 162 -8.92 24.64 -5.54
CA LYS A 162 -7.95 25.66 -5.97
C LYS A 162 -7.15 25.22 -7.20
N ARG A 163 -6.76 23.96 -7.30
CA ARG A 163 -5.87 23.46 -8.36
C ARG A 163 -6.60 22.97 -9.61
N GLN A 164 -7.79 22.42 -9.46
CA GLN A 164 -8.51 21.70 -10.52
C GLN A 164 -9.95 22.18 -10.72
N GLY A 165 -10.39 23.15 -9.90
CA GLY A 165 -11.73 23.73 -9.98
C GLY A 165 -12.78 22.97 -9.16
N LEU A 166 -13.98 23.61 -9.03
CA LEU A 166 -15.07 23.11 -8.20
C LEU A 166 -15.60 21.74 -8.65
N ALA A 167 -15.68 21.50 -9.95
CA ALA A 167 -16.18 20.22 -10.48
C ALA A 167 -15.30 19.03 -10.07
N ALA A 168 -13.97 19.20 -10.04
CA ALA A 168 -13.05 18.18 -9.57
C ALA A 168 -13.16 17.97 -8.05
N ALA A 169 -13.33 19.04 -7.28
CA ALA A 169 -13.54 18.97 -5.84
C ALA A 169 -14.86 18.25 -5.48
N LEU A 170 -15.94 18.51 -6.22
CA LEU A 170 -17.22 17.81 -6.03
C LEU A 170 -17.13 16.31 -6.38
N ARG A 171 -16.34 15.93 -7.39
CA ARG A 171 -16.06 14.52 -7.68
C ARG A 171 -15.35 13.81 -6.54
N CYS A 172 -14.56 14.54 -5.74
CA CYS A 172 -13.92 13.99 -4.54
C CYS A 172 -14.95 13.51 -3.51
N LEU A 173 -16.13 14.15 -3.42
CA LEU A 173 -17.23 13.74 -2.53
C LEU A 173 -17.78 12.36 -2.91
N LEU A 174 -17.75 11.98 -4.19
CA LEU A 174 -18.17 10.66 -4.66
C LEU A 174 -17.27 9.53 -4.11
N TRP A 175 -16.04 9.87 -3.71
CA TRP A 175 -15.13 8.94 -3.05
C TRP A 175 -15.26 8.99 -1.52
N VAL A 176 -15.36 10.19 -0.96
CA VAL A 176 -15.43 10.38 0.51
C VAL A 176 -16.67 9.70 1.09
N LEU A 177 -17.83 9.82 0.45
CA LEU A 177 -19.09 9.27 0.95
C LEU A 177 -19.09 7.73 1.01
N PRO A 178 -18.77 6.98 -0.07
CA PRO A 178 -18.71 5.51 -0.01
C PRO A 178 -17.66 5.00 0.97
N ASN A 179 -16.50 5.65 1.03
CA ASN A 179 -15.43 5.27 1.96
C ASN A 179 -15.84 5.53 3.41
N SER A 180 -16.50 6.65 3.70
CA SER A 180 -17.00 6.95 5.04
C SER A 180 -18.10 5.97 5.50
N ILE A 181 -18.97 5.54 4.58
CA ILE A 181 -19.98 4.51 4.85
C ILE A 181 -19.30 3.15 5.10
N PHE A 182 -18.30 2.80 4.29
CA PHE A 182 -17.56 1.56 4.46
C PHE A 182 -16.79 1.53 5.78
N GLU A 183 -16.10 2.62 6.13
CA GLU A 183 -15.40 2.76 7.40
C GLU A 183 -16.36 2.71 8.59
N ALA A 184 -17.54 3.33 8.50
CA ALA A 184 -18.58 3.27 9.54
C ALA A 184 -19.15 1.85 9.70
N ALA A 185 -19.36 1.12 8.60
CA ALA A 185 -19.85 -0.26 8.63
C ALA A 185 -18.79 -1.27 9.15
N ARG A 186 -17.50 -0.89 9.10
CA ARG A 186 -16.34 -1.71 9.48
C ARG A 186 -15.98 -1.63 10.97
N MET A 187 -16.70 -0.86 11.75
CA MET A 187 -16.44 -0.42 13.12
C MET A 187 -16.00 -1.44 14.20
N PRO A 188 -15.99 -2.78 14.04
CA PRO A 188 -15.52 -3.64 15.13
C PRO A 188 -14.02 -3.92 15.12
N ILE A 189 -13.28 -3.56 14.07
CA ILE A 189 -11.82 -3.79 14.02
C ILE A 189 -11.17 -2.53 14.56
N GLY A 190 -10.56 -2.62 15.75
CA GLY A 190 -9.89 -1.50 16.40
C GLY A 190 -8.89 -0.79 15.49
N PRO A 191 -9.08 0.51 15.21
CA PRO A 191 -8.24 1.21 14.25
C PRO A 191 -6.86 1.48 14.86
N HIS A 192 -5.82 0.95 14.22
CA HIS A 192 -4.42 1.23 14.54
C HIS A 192 -3.96 2.50 13.81
N TYR A 193 -4.57 3.65 14.16
CA TYR A 193 -4.15 4.95 13.67
C TYR A 193 -2.97 5.44 14.50
N TRP A 194 -1.79 5.24 13.99
CA TRP A 194 -0.56 5.69 14.63
C TRP A 194 -0.21 7.12 14.22
N ASP A 195 0.38 7.89 15.14
CA ASP A 195 1.12 9.09 14.82
C ASP A 195 2.55 8.73 14.36
N GLU A 196 3.34 9.74 14.07
CA GLU A 196 4.70 9.58 13.55
C GLU A 196 5.59 8.77 14.49
N ASP A 197 5.55 9.09 15.79
CA ASP A 197 6.41 8.47 16.80
C ASP A 197 6.01 7.00 17.03
N ALA A 198 4.71 6.75 17.16
CA ALA A 198 4.17 5.39 17.32
C ALA A 198 4.48 4.53 16.09
N PHE A 199 4.27 5.03 14.88
CA PHE A 199 4.55 4.26 13.67
C PHE A 199 6.04 3.92 13.55
N ALA A 200 6.92 4.89 13.84
CA ALA A 200 8.36 4.65 13.85
C ALA A 200 8.76 3.63 14.94
N ALA A 201 8.13 3.67 16.12
CA ALA A 201 8.37 2.72 17.19
C ALA A 201 7.99 1.29 16.77
N HIS A 202 6.76 1.06 16.27
CA HIS A 202 6.32 -0.25 15.80
C HIS A 202 7.24 -0.84 14.71
N LEU A 203 7.73 -0.01 13.79
CA LEU A 203 8.68 -0.45 12.77
C LEU A 203 10.04 -0.83 13.35
N ARG A 204 10.57 -0.04 14.30
CA ARG A 204 11.83 -0.37 15.00
C ARG A 204 11.71 -1.65 15.82
N ASP A 205 10.59 -1.84 16.51
CA ASP A 205 10.31 -3.05 17.30
C ASP A 205 10.20 -4.30 16.40
N ALA A 206 9.76 -4.14 15.16
CA ALA A 206 9.80 -5.20 14.15
C ALA A 206 11.20 -5.43 13.54
N GLY A 207 12.20 -4.58 13.86
CA GLY A 207 13.59 -4.68 13.43
C GLY A 207 14.00 -3.73 12.28
N PHE A 208 13.07 -2.94 11.74
CA PHE A 208 13.38 -2.01 10.65
C PHE A 208 14.19 -0.79 11.12
N THR A 209 15.09 -0.34 10.25
CA THR A 209 15.66 1.01 10.32
C THR A 209 14.80 1.94 9.49
N VAL A 210 14.20 2.94 10.13
CA VAL A 210 13.43 3.99 9.44
C VAL A 210 14.41 4.95 8.76
N LEU A 211 14.32 5.11 7.45
CA LEU A 211 15.15 6.00 6.65
C LEU A 211 14.47 7.34 6.41
N GLU A 212 13.16 7.31 6.15
CA GLU A 212 12.32 8.48 5.95
C GLU A 212 10.95 8.23 6.55
N LEU A 213 10.37 9.23 7.21
CA LEU A 213 8.99 9.25 7.65
C LEU A 213 8.41 10.63 7.36
N ARG A 214 7.30 10.67 6.65
CA ARG A 214 6.62 11.93 6.30
C ARG A 214 5.13 11.76 6.12
N ARG A 215 4.42 12.87 6.20
CA ARG A 215 2.99 12.91 5.86
C ARG A 215 2.80 12.89 4.36
N THR A 216 1.78 12.17 3.93
CA THR A 216 1.37 12.05 2.52
C THR A 216 -0.14 11.93 2.42
N PHE A 217 -0.63 11.80 1.20
CA PHE A 217 -2.03 11.53 0.86
C PHE A 217 -3.04 12.44 1.57
N LEU A 218 -3.98 13.04 0.85
CA LEU A 218 -5.05 13.89 1.38
C LEU A 218 -4.55 14.93 2.42
N ASN A 219 -3.50 15.69 2.07
CA ASN A 219 -2.89 16.71 2.95
C ASN A 219 -2.43 16.17 4.31
N GLY A 220 -1.80 15.00 4.31
CA GLY A 220 -1.22 14.43 5.52
C GLY A 220 -2.16 13.49 6.29
N ALA A 221 -3.23 13.01 5.65
CA ALA A 221 -4.10 11.99 6.23
C ALA A 221 -3.42 10.62 6.37
N SER A 222 -2.25 10.44 5.77
CA SER A 222 -1.46 9.23 5.89
C SER A 222 0.00 9.55 6.21
N LEU A 223 0.67 8.59 6.83
CA LEU A 223 2.11 8.56 7.00
C LEU A 223 2.71 7.60 5.98
N LEU A 224 3.74 8.04 5.29
CA LEU A 224 4.59 7.22 4.45
C LEU A 224 5.92 7.02 5.16
N VAL A 225 6.34 5.75 5.25
CA VAL A 225 7.63 5.37 5.81
C VAL A 225 8.41 4.60 4.77
N TRP A 226 9.65 5.03 4.55
CA TRP A 226 10.67 4.25 3.87
C TRP A 226 11.61 3.65 4.92
N ALA A 227 11.75 2.34 4.88
CA ALA A 227 12.50 1.60 5.89
C ALA A 227 13.42 0.55 5.24
N ARG A 228 14.37 0.02 6.01
CA ARG A 228 15.34 -0.98 5.54
C ARG A 228 15.55 -2.06 6.58
N LYS A 229 15.72 -3.32 6.13
CA LYS A 229 16.31 -4.39 6.92
C LYS A 229 17.82 -4.24 6.89
N ASN A 230 18.46 -4.16 8.06
CA ASN A 230 19.91 -4.04 8.14
C ASN A 230 20.60 -5.22 7.46
N ARG A 231 21.76 -4.99 6.88
CA ARG A 231 22.67 -6.08 6.51
C ARG A 231 23.11 -6.70 7.81
N GLY A 232 22.92 -7.99 7.98
CA GLY A 232 23.49 -8.70 9.14
C GLY A 232 24.99 -8.38 9.26
N ALA A 233 25.44 -8.28 10.51
CA ALA A 233 26.87 -8.13 10.78
C ALA A 233 27.64 -9.36 10.29
#